data_d153121bb6caa11b17c13235f6ecf752
#
_entry.id   d153121bb6caa11b17c13235f6ecf752
#
_cell.length_a   1.000
_cell.length_b   1.000
_cell.length_c   1.000
_cell.angle_alpha   90.00
_cell.angle_beta   90.00
_cell.angle_gamma   90.00
#
_symmetry.space_group_name_H-M   'P 1'
#
loop_
_entity.id
_entity.type
_entity.pdbx_description
1 polymer ?
#
loop_
_entity_poly.entity_id
_entity_poly.type
_entity_poly.pdbx_seq_one_letter_code
_entity_poly.pdbx_strand_id
1 'polypeptide(L)'
;MLNCYLQMTGKILSPEKLLGVREGLRAERKRLVFTNGVFDLLHVGHVRYLAAARALGDALVVAINSDRSVRELKGDGRPVINENERAEILAALRQVNYVTIFDNVSPRSLIAEVLPDVLVKGGDYGLDEIHGRAEVEAAGGKVVSLPFVEGASTSEIIERMKGSLSLIHI
;
A
#
# COMPACT_ATOMS: atom_id res chain seq x y z
N MET A 1 2.10 26.78 -1.99
CA MET A 1 1.72 25.76 -1.00
C MET A 1 0.38 25.12 -1.34
N LEU A 2 -0.70 25.86 -1.57
CA LEU A 2 -2.03 25.31 -1.86
C LEU A 2 -2.08 24.36 -3.07
N ASN A 3 -1.37 24.68 -4.15
CA ASN A 3 -1.37 23.87 -5.38
C ASN A 3 -0.67 22.50 -5.20
N CYS A 4 0.37 22.42 -4.38
CA CYS A 4 1.08 21.16 -4.08
C CYS A 4 0.20 20.24 -3.22
N TYR A 5 -0.51 20.79 -2.23
CA TYR A 5 -1.44 20.06 -1.39
C TYR A 5 -2.62 19.50 -2.20
N LEU A 6 -3.21 20.30 -3.08
CA LEU A 6 -4.29 19.85 -3.97
C LEU A 6 -3.85 18.74 -4.94
N GLN A 7 -2.63 18.81 -5.46
CA GLN A 7 -2.08 17.74 -6.31
C GLN A 7 -1.86 16.43 -5.54
N MET A 8 -1.47 16.50 -4.28
CA MET A 8 -1.26 15.34 -3.42
C MET A 8 -2.60 14.69 -3.05
N THR A 9 -3.57 15.47 -2.57
CA THR A 9 -4.89 14.97 -2.17
C THR A 9 -5.69 14.43 -3.35
N GLY A 10 -5.46 14.94 -4.57
CA GLY A 10 -6.04 14.42 -5.80
C GLY A 10 -5.62 12.99 -6.15
N LYS A 11 -4.57 12.45 -5.51
CA LYS A 11 -4.17 11.05 -5.65
C LYS A 11 -4.93 10.09 -4.73
N ILE A 12 -5.59 10.59 -3.68
CA ILE A 12 -6.35 9.78 -2.72
C ILE A 12 -7.76 9.58 -3.29
N LEU A 13 -8.08 8.35 -3.62
CA LEU A 13 -9.32 7.98 -4.33
C LEU A 13 -10.17 7.04 -3.48
N SER A 14 -11.49 7.19 -3.56
CA SER A 14 -12.37 6.11 -3.12
C SER A 14 -12.23 4.88 -4.03
N PRO A 15 -12.60 3.67 -3.57
CA PRO A 15 -12.59 2.47 -4.42
C PRO A 15 -13.31 2.67 -5.76
N GLU A 16 -14.48 3.31 -5.77
CA GLU A 16 -15.27 3.57 -6.98
C GLU A 16 -14.53 4.48 -7.97
N LYS A 17 -13.88 5.55 -7.48
CA LYS A 17 -13.06 6.43 -8.33
C LYS A 17 -11.85 5.72 -8.89
N LEU A 18 -11.26 4.80 -8.11
CA LEU A 18 -10.12 4.00 -8.56
C LEU A 18 -10.52 3.11 -9.75
N LEU A 19 -11.74 2.54 -9.77
CA LEU A 19 -12.23 1.77 -10.92
C LEU A 19 -12.27 2.61 -12.19
N GLY A 20 -12.74 3.85 -12.11
CA GLY A 20 -12.72 4.77 -13.25
C GLY A 20 -11.30 5.07 -13.76
N VAL A 21 -10.33 5.25 -12.84
CA VAL A 21 -8.91 5.38 -13.21
C VAL A 21 -8.40 4.12 -13.90
N ARG A 22 -8.76 2.93 -13.39
CA ARG A 22 -8.39 1.66 -13.99
C ARG A 22 -8.86 1.52 -15.44
N GLU A 23 -10.11 1.89 -15.71
CA GLU A 23 -10.68 1.87 -17.05
C GLU A 23 -9.93 2.83 -17.99
N GLY A 24 -9.63 4.05 -17.55
CA GLY A 24 -8.85 5.02 -18.30
C GLY A 24 -7.47 4.49 -18.66
N LEU A 25 -6.75 3.88 -17.71
CA LEU A 25 -5.43 3.29 -17.94
C LEU A 25 -5.50 2.13 -18.96
N ARG A 26 -6.55 1.30 -18.90
CA ARG A 26 -6.77 0.23 -19.90
C ARG A 26 -6.98 0.78 -21.30
N ALA A 27 -7.79 1.82 -21.44
CA ALA A 27 -8.04 2.48 -22.71
C ALA A 27 -6.75 3.05 -23.33
N GLU A 28 -5.85 3.55 -22.47
CA GLU A 28 -4.53 4.07 -22.86
C GLU A 28 -3.46 2.96 -23.00
N ARG A 29 -3.79 1.69 -22.79
CA ARG A 29 -2.85 0.54 -22.78
C ARG A 29 -1.72 0.70 -21.76
N LYS A 30 -1.99 1.39 -20.66
CA LYS A 30 -1.07 1.57 -19.54
C LYS A 30 -1.27 0.49 -18.50
N ARG A 31 -0.16 -0.04 -17.99
CA ARG A 31 -0.16 -1.10 -16.97
C ARG A 31 -0.32 -0.51 -15.58
N LEU A 32 -1.32 -1.00 -14.85
CA LEU A 32 -1.55 -0.68 -13.45
C LEU A 32 -0.84 -1.70 -12.56
N VAL A 33 0.02 -1.20 -11.69
CA VAL A 33 0.61 -1.94 -10.58
C VAL A 33 -0.21 -1.69 -9.32
N PHE A 34 -0.54 -2.74 -8.59
CA PHE A 34 -1.29 -2.65 -7.34
C PHE A 34 -0.50 -3.30 -6.21
N THR A 35 -0.43 -2.64 -5.09
CA THR A 35 0.06 -3.22 -3.82
C THR A 35 -0.86 -2.84 -2.68
N ASN A 36 -0.85 -3.64 -1.63
CA ASN A 36 -1.62 -3.35 -0.42
C ASN A 36 -0.83 -3.60 0.85
N GLY A 37 -1.20 -2.91 1.91
CA GLY A 37 -0.62 -3.09 3.24
C GLY A 37 -1.14 -2.07 4.25
N VAL A 38 -0.65 -2.18 5.48
CA VAL A 38 -1.00 -1.24 6.55
C VAL A 38 -0.28 0.09 6.39
N PHE A 39 1.00 0.06 6.05
CA PHE A 39 1.87 1.25 5.89
C PHE A 39 1.76 2.22 7.07
N ASP A 40 1.89 1.70 8.29
CA ASP A 40 1.71 2.48 9.51
C ASP A 40 2.85 3.52 9.69
N LEU A 41 4.03 3.10 10.16
CA LEU A 41 5.20 3.96 10.18
C LEU A 41 6.04 3.70 8.93
N LEU A 42 6.16 4.72 8.07
CA LEU A 42 6.97 4.60 6.87
C LEU A 42 8.46 4.62 7.23
N HIS A 43 9.22 3.75 6.56
CA HIS A 43 10.68 3.65 6.65
C HIS A 43 11.27 3.43 5.26
N VAL A 44 12.59 3.49 5.16
CA VAL A 44 13.32 3.36 3.88
C VAL A 44 12.97 2.07 3.12
N GLY A 45 12.67 0.98 3.83
CA GLY A 45 12.20 -0.27 3.21
C GLY A 45 10.95 -0.07 2.38
N HIS A 46 9.94 0.63 2.92
CA HIS A 46 8.73 0.98 2.16
C HIS A 46 9.05 1.84 0.94
N VAL A 47 9.93 2.84 1.06
CA VAL A 47 10.29 3.73 -0.06
C VAL A 47 10.92 2.93 -1.21
N ARG A 48 11.88 2.05 -0.88
CA ARG A 48 12.56 1.18 -1.87
C ARG A 48 11.60 0.18 -2.50
N TYR A 49 10.77 -0.46 -1.67
CA TYR A 49 9.73 -1.39 -2.12
C TYR A 49 8.76 -0.72 -3.12
N LEU A 50 8.21 0.43 -2.76
CA LEU A 50 7.27 1.16 -3.62
C LEU A 50 7.94 1.65 -4.91
N ALA A 51 9.22 2.01 -4.88
CA ALA A 51 9.99 2.36 -6.07
C ALA A 51 10.15 1.14 -7.00
N ALA A 52 10.50 -0.02 -6.45
CA ALA A 52 10.61 -1.26 -7.22
C ALA A 52 9.26 -1.70 -7.79
N ALA A 53 8.18 -1.62 -7.01
CA ALA A 53 6.83 -1.91 -7.49
C ALA A 53 6.42 -0.99 -8.65
N ARG A 54 6.65 0.33 -8.52
CA ARG A 54 6.34 1.31 -9.57
C ARG A 54 7.06 1.03 -10.88
N ALA A 55 8.27 0.49 -10.83
CA ALA A 55 9.05 0.15 -12.03
C ALA A 55 8.44 -1.00 -12.87
N LEU A 56 7.46 -1.74 -12.33
CA LEU A 56 6.80 -2.85 -13.02
C LEU A 56 5.65 -2.42 -13.95
N GLY A 57 5.25 -1.13 -13.92
CA GLY A 57 4.17 -0.64 -14.78
C GLY A 57 4.16 0.88 -14.94
N ASP A 58 3.06 1.42 -15.44
CA ASP A 58 2.92 2.83 -15.79
C ASP A 58 2.28 3.67 -14.66
N ALA A 59 1.54 3.03 -13.77
CA ALA A 59 0.96 3.65 -12.58
C ALA A 59 0.99 2.68 -11.40
N LEU A 60 1.22 3.21 -10.18
CA LEU A 60 1.19 2.47 -8.94
C LEU A 60 0.03 2.92 -8.07
N VAL A 61 -0.84 1.98 -7.71
CA VAL A 61 -1.85 2.12 -6.65
C VAL A 61 -1.35 1.47 -5.38
N VAL A 62 -1.46 2.19 -4.28
CA VAL A 62 -1.24 1.66 -2.93
C VAL A 62 -2.58 1.61 -2.21
N ALA A 63 -3.10 0.43 -1.95
CA ALA A 63 -4.30 0.22 -1.14
C ALA A 63 -3.91 0.03 0.33
N ILE A 64 -4.46 0.85 1.23
CA ILE A 64 -4.18 0.74 2.66
C ILE A 64 -5.39 0.29 3.44
N ASN A 65 -5.16 -0.53 4.45
CA ASN A 65 -6.19 -0.94 5.39
C ASN A 65 -6.71 0.27 6.19
N SER A 66 -8.03 0.35 6.39
CA SER A 66 -8.62 1.30 7.33
C SER A 66 -8.11 1.08 8.75
N ASP A 67 -8.25 2.06 9.61
CA ASP A 67 -7.86 1.94 11.02
C ASP A 67 -8.64 0.83 11.73
N ARG A 68 -9.90 0.62 11.34
CA ARG A 68 -10.72 -0.48 11.86
C ARG A 68 -10.12 -1.82 11.48
N SER A 69 -9.81 -2.03 10.19
CA SER A 69 -9.25 -3.30 9.73
C SER A 69 -7.83 -3.54 10.25
N VAL A 70 -7.05 -2.49 10.50
CA VAL A 70 -5.73 -2.63 11.15
C VAL A 70 -5.85 -3.08 12.60
N ARG A 71 -6.80 -2.53 13.38
CA ARG A 71 -7.05 -3.00 14.76
C ARG A 71 -7.44 -4.48 14.79
N GLU A 72 -8.29 -4.90 13.86
CA GLU A 72 -8.68 -6.30 13.73
C GLU A 72 -7.49 -7.23 13.41
N LEU A 73 -6.55 -6.77 12.58
CA LEU A 73 -5.37 -7.54 12.18
C LEU A 73 -4.24 -7.55 13.21
N LYS A 74 -4.06 -6.45 13.96
CA LYS A 74 -2.84 -6.21 14.76
C LYS A 74 -3.10 -5.85 16.23
N GLY A 75 -4.36 -5.72 16.64
CA GLY A 75 -4.76 -5.36 18.01
C GLY A 75 -4.89 -3.85 18.23
N ASP A 76 -5.41 -3.48 19.42
CA ASP A 76 -5.82 -2.11 19.77
C ASP A 76 -4.68 -1.05 19.80
N GLY A 77 -3.43 -1.47 19.90
CA GLY A 77 -2.28 -0.56 19.84
C GLY A 77 -1.88 -0.11 18.44
N ARG A 78 -2.65 -0.49 17.41
CA ARG A 78 -2.34 -0.21 16.01
C ARG A 78 -3.59 0.26 15.24
N PRO A 79 -3.45 1.12 14.24
CA PRO A 79 -2.22 1.75 13.77
C PRO A 79 -1.76 2.89 14.72
N VAL A 80 -0.49 3.30 14.60
CA VAL A 80 0.06 4.48 15.30
C VAL A 80 -0.39 5.77 14.59
N ILE A 81 -0.40 5.73 13.26
CA ILE A 81 -0.82 6.85 12.39
C ILE A 81 -2.18 6.51 11.78
N ASN A 82 -3.15 7.43 11.86
CA ASN A 82 -4.49 7.21 11.33
C ASN A 82 -4.50 7.08 9.79
N GLU A 83 -5.56 6.47 9.26
CA GLU A 83 -5.67 6.12 7.83
C GLU A 83 -5.55 7.32 6.89
N ASN A 84 -6.08 8.49 7.27
CA ASN A 84 -6.01 9.69 6.44
C ASN A 84 -4.58 10.21 6.33
N GLU A 85 -3.88 10.31 7.45
CA GLU A 85 -2.47 10.72 7.49
C GLU A 85 -1.58 9.71 6.76
N ARG A 86 -1.81 8.40 6.92
CA ARG A 86 -1.09 7.36 6.18
C ARG A 86 -1.30 7.51 4.67
N ALA A 87 -2.53 7.80 4.24
CA ALA A 87 -2.85 8.03 2.83
C ALA A 87 -2.15 9.27 2.30
N GLU A 88 -2.14 10.38 3.05
CA GLU A 88 -1.46 11.62 2.65
C GLU A 88 0.05 11.44 2.53
N ILE A 89 0.69 10.78 3.50
CA ILE A 89 2.13 10.51 3.47
C ILE A 89 2.49 9.66 2.23
N LEU A 90 1.71 8.63 1.93
CA LEU A 90 1.92 7.80 0.74
C LEU A 90 1.69 8.59 -0.56
N ALA A 91 0.65 9.42 -0.63
CA ALA A 91 0.36 10.26 -1.78
C ALA A 91 1.46 11.30 -2.06
N ALA A 92 2.21 11.72 -1.04
CA ALA A 92 3.35 12.61 -1.18
C ALA A 92 4.57 11.95 -1.83
N LEU A 93 4.63 10.60 -1.85
CA LEU A 93 5.73 9.88 -2.46
C LEU A 93 5.64 9.97 -4.00
N ARG A 94 6.78 10.32 -4.63
CA ARG A 94 6.86 10.50 -6.08
C ARG A 94 6.45 9.27 -6.88
N GLN A 95 6.77 8.08 -6.40
CA GLN A 95 6.50 6.81 -7.07
C GLN A 95 5.04 6.35 -6.93
N VAL A 96 4.26 6.93 -6.02
CA VAL A 96 2.85 6.59 -5.81
C VAL A 96 1.97 7.48 -6.68
N ASN A 97 1.17 6.87 -7.55
CA ASN A 97 0.23 7.57 -8.41
C ASN A 97 -1.14 7.74 -7.74
N TYR A 98 -1.61 6.69 -7.06
CA TYR A 98 -2.90 6.69 -6.39
C TYR A 98 -2.83 5.95 -5.06
N VAL A 99 -3.64 6.38 -4.11
CA VAL A 99 -3.85 5.73 -2.81
C VAL A 99 -5.35 5.49 -2.65
N THR A 100 -5.72 4.34 -2.12
CA THR A 100 -7.11 4.05 -1.73
C THR A 100 -7.15 3.40 -0.36
N ILE A 101 -8.19 3.67 0.40
CA ILE A 101 -8.44 3.06 1.71
C ILE A 101 -9.52 2.01 1.53
N PHE A 102 -9.29 0.80 2.07
CA PHE A 102 -10.28 -0.29 2.07
C PHE A 102 -10.52 -0.79 3.50
N ASP A 103 -11.75 -1.18 3.78
CA ASP A 103 -12.19 -1.49 5.14
C ASP A 103 -12.18 -2.98 5.48
N ASN A 104 -12.12 -3.85 4.49
CA ASN A 104 -12.04 -5.29 4.70
C ASN A 104 -10.64 -5.71 5.23
N VAL A 105 -10.59 -6.75 6.05
CA VAL A 105 -9.32 -7.34 6.51
C VAL A 105 -8.51 -7.85 5.34
N SER A 106 -9.17 -8.53 4.40
CA SER A 106 -8.55 -9.01 3.15
C SER A 106 -8.77 -8.02 2.00
N PRO A 107 -7.74 -7.70 1.21
CA PRO A 107 -7.87 -6.85 0.03
C PRO A 107 -8.48 -7.56 -1.18
N ARG A 108 -8.85 -8.86 -1.06
CA ARG A 108 -9.22 -9.72 -2.19
C ARG A 108 -10.39 -9.17 -3.02
N SER A 109 -11.45 -8.66 -2.37
CA SER A 109 -12.60 -8.08 -3.07
C SER A 109 -12.19 -6.87 -3.93
N LEU A 110 -11.41 -5.94 -3.35
CA LEU A 110 -10.91 -4.77 -4.06
C LEU A 110 -9.99 -5.18 -5.22
N ILE A 111 -9.12 -6.16 -5.03
CA ILE A 111 -8.24 -6.68 -6.10
C ILE A 111 -9.07 -7.30 -7.23
N ALA A 112 -10.11 -8.07 -6.89
CA ALA A 112 -11.00 -8.69 -7.88
C ALA A 112 -11.80 -7.67 -8.70
N GLU A 113 -12.14 -6.53 -8.12
CA GLU A 113 -12.82 -5.44 -8.84
C GLU A 113 -11.84 -4.66 -9.73
N VAL A 114 -10.65 -4.31 -9.20
CA VAL A 114 -9.64 -3.53 -9.92
C VAL A 114 -8.98 -4.33 -11.03
N LEU A 115 -8.71 -5.62 -10.83
CA LEU A 115 -7.98 -6.51 -11.74
C LEU A 115 -6.73 -5.83 -12.30
N PRO A 116 -5.70 -5.57 -11.46
CA PRO A 116 -4.48 -4.91 -11.90
C PRO A 116 -3.69 -5.76 -12.89
N ASP A 117 -2.86 -5.13 -13.71
CA ASP A 117 -1.96 -5.86 -14.64
C ASP A 117 -0.79 -6.51 -13.87
N VAL A 118 -0.39 -5.91 -12.74
CA VAL A 118 0.64 -6.45 -11.85
C VAL A 118 0.19 -6.28 -10.40
N LEU A 119 0.03 -7.39 -9.69
CA LEU A 119 -0.18 -7.40 -8.24
C LEU A 119 1.16 -7.65 -7.56
N VAL A 120 1.57 -6.74 -6.69
CA VAL A 120 2.86 -6.81 -5.98
C VAL A 120 2.65 -7.01 -4.50
N LYS A 121 3.40 -7.93 -3.90
CA LYS A 121 3.47 -8.14 -2.46
C LYS A 121 4.92 -8.06 -1.99
N GLY A 122 5.14 -7.41 -0.86
CA GLY A 122 6.46 -7.37 -0.22
C GLY A 122 6.62 -8.53 0.75
N GLY A 123 7.77 -9.19 0.72
CA GLY A 123 8.13 -10.25 1.63
C GLY A 123 8.30 -11.62 0.98
N ASP A 124 8.76 -12.57 1.78
CA ASP A 124 8.99 -13.96 1.38
C ASP A 124 7.68 -14.79 1.43
N TYR A 125 6.57 -14.18 0.99
CA TYR A 125 5.31 -14.91 0.87
C TYR A 125 5.41 -15.92 -0.27
N GLY A 126 4.96 -17.15 0.00
CA GLY A 126 4.64 -18.09 -1.07
C GLY A 126 3.58 -17.44 -1.99
N LEU A 127 3.77 -17.57 -3.29
CA LEU A 127 2.81 -16.96 -4.24
C LEU A 127 1.37 -17.40 -3.97
N ASP A 128 1.17 -18.60 -3.44
CA ASP A 128 -0.15 -19.18 -3.11
C ASP A 128 -0.84 -18.48 -1.92
N GLU A 129 -0.09 -17.77 -1.11
CA GLU A 129 -0.60 -17.02 0.05
C GLU A 129 -1.04 -15.60 -0.31
N ILE A 130 -0.80 -15.14 -1.54
CA ILE A 130 -1.13 -13.79 -1.96
C ILE A 130 -2.62 -13.70 -2.30
N HIS A 131 -3.37 -12.97 -1.46
CA HIS A 131 -4.77 -12.70 -1.69
C HIS A 131 -5.01 -12.00 -3.05
N GLY A 132 -5.96 -12.50 -3.81
CA GLY A 132 -6.31 -11.95 -5.14
C GLY A 132 -5.45 -12.47 -6.29
N ARG A 133 -4.49 -13.38 -6.04
CA ARG A 133 -3.67 -13.99 -7.08
C ARG A 133 -4.50 -14.64 -8.18
N ALA A 134 -5.40 -15.53 -7.79
CA ALA A 134 -6.20 -16.29 -8.75
C ALA A 134 -7.02 -15.39 -9.68
N GLU A 135 -7.59 -14.33 -9.13
CA GLU A 135 -8.39 -13.34 -9.87
C GLU A 135 -7.52 -12.57 -10.87
N VAL A 136 -6.33 -12.14 -10.45
CA VAL A 136 -5.40 -11.38 -11.29
C VAL A 136 -4.84 -12.26 -12.42
N GLU A 137 -4.40 -13.49 -12.12
CA GLU A 137 -3.86 -14.42 -13.13
C GLU A 137 -4.95 -14.84 -14.13
N ALA A 138 -6.17 -15.10 -13.67
CA ALA A 138 -7.30 -15.42 -14.55
C ALA A 138 -7.66 -14.27 -15.51
N ALA A 139 -7.42 -13.01 -15.09
CA ALA A 139 -7.58 -11.83 -15.93
C ALA A 139 -6.38 -11.52 -16.83
N GLY A 140 -5.35 -12.38 -16.85
CA GLY A 140 -4.13 -12.21 -17.64
C GLY A 140 -3.07 -11.31 -17.00
N GLY A 141 -3.25 -10.90 -15.74
CA GLY A 141 -2.28 -10.13 -14.96
C GLY A 141 -1.16 -11.03 -14.40
N LYS A 142 -0.20 -10.39 -13.74
CA LYS A 142 0.96 -11.05 -13.11
C LYS A 142 0.98 -10.78 -11.61
N VAL A 143 1.47 -11.75 -10.83
CA VAL A 143 1.72 -11.59 -9.39
C VAL A 143 3.23 -11.68 -9.15
N VAL A 144 3.76 -10.71 -8.39
CA VAL A 144 5.18 -10.55 -8.13
C VAL A 144 5.41 -10.40 -6.63
N SER A 145 6.27 -11.24 -6.05
CA SER A 145 6.80 -11.05 -4.71
C SER A 145 8.12 -10.26 -4.82
N LEU A 146 8.24 -9.18 -4.05
CA LEU A 146 9.48 -8.41 -3.92
C LEU A 146 10.10 -8.66 -2.55
N PRO A 147 11.41 -8.90 -2.46
CA PRO A 147 12.06 -9.17 -1.19
C PRO A 147 11.96 -8.00 -0.22
N PHE A 148 11.95 -8.28 1.08
CA PHE A 148 12.07 -7.26 2.11
C PHE A 148 13.46 -6.60 2.07
N VAL A 149 13.49 -5.32 2.45
CA VAL A 149 14.74 -4.63 2.74
C VAL A 149 15.15 -4.97 4.17
N GLU A 150 16.25 -5.71 4.35
CA GLU A 150 16.76 -6.10 5.66
C GLU A 150 16.95 -4.89 6.59
N GLY A 151 16.68 -5.06 7.88
CA GLY A 151 16.89 -4.05 8.92
C GLY A 151 15.89 -2.90 8.89
N ALA A 152 14.76 -3.03 8.19
CA ALA A 152 13.75 -2.01 8.11
C ALA A 152 12.35 -2.61 8.36
N SER A 153 11.87 -2.58 9.61
CA SER A 153 10.49 -2.95 9.94
C SER A 153 9.86 -1.93 10.89
N THR A 154 8.55 -1.71 10.72
CA THR A 154 7.77 -0.84 11.61
C THR A 154 7.80 -1.35 13.07
N SER A 155 7.77 -2.67 13.27
CA SER A 155 7.82 -3.28 14.60
C SER A 155 9.15 -3.01 15.29
N GLU A 156 10.28 -3.13 14.58
CA GLU A 156 11.60 -2.80 15.12
C GLU A 156 11.75 -1.32 15.47
N ILE A 157 11.15 -0.42 14.68
CA ILE A 157 11.15 1.02 14.98
C ILE A 157 10.41 1.26 16.29
N ILE A 158 9.21 0.68 16.45
CA ILE A 158 8.40 0.83 17.67
C ILE A 158 9.13 0.27 18.89
N GLU A 159 9.75 -0.89 18.80
CA GLU A 159 10.51 -1.49 19.90
C GLU A 159 11.73 -0.64 20.30
N ARG A 160 12.47 -0.10 19.33
CA ARG A 160 13.57 0.84 19.64
C ARG A 160 13.09 2.09 20.33
N MET A 161 11.93 2.65 19.95
CA MET A 161 11.35 3.82 20.61
C MET A 161 10.95 3.51 22.07
N LYS A 162 10.34 2.36 22.33
CA LYS A 162 10.00 1.93 23.70
C LYS A 162 11.24 1.76 24.57
N GLY A 163 12.30 1.12 24.04
CA GLY A 163 13.56 0.94 24.73
C GLY A 163 14.26 2.27 25.07
N SER A 164 14.18 3.26 24.18
CA SER A 164 14.75 4.59 24.41
C SER A 164 14.00 5.40 25.47
N LEU A 165 12.68 5.26 25.56
CA LEU A 165 11.85 5.94 26.56
C LEU A 165 12.07 5.40 27.98
N SER A 166 12.43 4.13 28.15
CA SER A 166 12.75 3.54 29.44
C SER A 166 14.07 4.04 30.05
N LEU A 167 14.94 4.65 29.25
CA LEU A 167 16.22 5.23 29.68
C LEU A 167 16.12 6.70 30.13
N ILE A 168 14.98 7.34 29.95
CA ILE A 168 14.76 8.77 30.26
C ILE A 168 14.16 8.96 31.68
N HIS A 169 13.84 7.88 32.38
CA HIS A 169 13.38 7.94 33.79
C HIS A 169 14.57 7.74 34.76
N ILE A 170 15.46 8.73 34.80
CA ILE A 170 16.38 8.96 35.89
C ILE A 170 16.13 10.38 36.46
#